data_116d582822560e4ed00a4daef6938628
#
_entry.id   116d582822560e4ed00a4daef6938628
#
_cell.length_a   1.000
_cell.length_b   1.000
_cell.length_c   1.000
_cell.angle_alpha   90.00
_cell.angle_beta   90.00
_cell.angle_gamma   90.00
#
_symmetry.space_group_name_H-M   'P 1'
#
loop_
_entity.id
_entity.type
_entity.pdbx_description
1 polymer ?
#
loop_
_entity_poly.entity_id
_entity_poly.type
_entity_poly.pdbx_seq_one_letter_code
_entity_poly.pdbx_strand_id
1 'polypeptide(L)'
;MKLFLKMASIAAFACFVQQANAENAPRSIALKNGESVDLLPVFGEKNCRSILTETPKVEVLEAPPELKVTVREEMVAPRRAACKDKIKGGVVVVTVNEVKARTEGKLTFRVKYKGKDGDRQTAHTFNVTLFPG
;
A
#
# COMPACT_ATOMS: atom_id res chain seq x y z
N MET A 1 25.11 -31.83 -26.60
CA MET A 1 23.94 -32.36 -25.91
C MET A 1 23.83 -31.91 -24.46
N LYS A 2 24.87 -32.04 -23.68
CA LYS A 2 24.84 -31.63 -22.27
C LYS A 2 24.57 -30.15 -22.09
N LEU A 3 25.00 -29.30 -23.04
CA LEU A 3 24.79 -27.89 -22.98
C LEU A 3 23.33 -27.47 -23.10
N PHE A 4 22.53 -28.23 -23.85
CA PHE A 4 21.11 -27.92 -24.02
C PHE A 4 20.32 -28.05 -22.72
N LEU A 5 20.64 -29.06 -21.92
CA LEU A 5 19.98 -29.27 -20.63
C LEU A 5 20.23 -28.13 -19.68
N LYS A 6 21.44 -27.55 -19.70
CA LYS A 6 21.76 -26.42 -18.85
C LYS A 6 20.99 -25.16 -19.23
N MET A 7 20.78 -24.94 -20.54
CA MET A 7 20.02 -23.80 -21.02
C MET A 7 18.56 -23.86 -20.58
N ALA A 8 17.96 -25.03 -20.60
CA ALA A 8 16.58 -25.19 -20.17
C ALA A 8 16.40 -24.80 -18.69
N SER A 9 17.37 -25.15 -17.85
CA SER A 9 17.31 -24.80 -16.43
C SER A 9 17.36 -23.30 -16.21
N ILE A 10 18.18 -22.59 -16.98
CA ILE A 10 18.32 -21.13 -16.89
C ILE A 10 17.02 -20.45 -17.27
N ALA A 11 16.37 -20.92 -18.34
CA ALA A 11 15.11 -20.32 -18.79
C ALA A 11 14.02 -20.46 -17.73
N ALA A 12 13.90 -21.60 -17.08
CA ALA A 12 12.92 -21.81 -16.02
C ALA A 12 13.14 -20.85 -14.84
N PHE A 13 14.39 -20.62 -14.48
CA PHE A 13 14.73 -19.70 -13.40
C PHE A 13 14.34 -18.24 -13.72
N ALA A 14 14.56 -17.81 -14.95
CA ALA A 14 14.20 -16.46 -15.38
C ALA A 14 12.69 -16.21 -15.29
N CYS A 15 11.87 -17.17 -15.67
CA CYS A 15 10.41 -17.05 -15.57
C CYS A 15 9.95 -16.85 -14.11
N PHE A 16 10.56 -17.55 -13.18
CA PHE A 16 10.23 -17.45 -11.78
C PHE A 16 10.48 -16.06 -11.23
N VAL A 17 11.60 -15.44 -11.58
CA VAL A 17 11.94 -14.08 -11.14
C VAL A 17 10.92 -13.06 -11.67
N GLN A 18 10.45 -13.21 -12.89
CA GLN A 18 9.46 -12.30 -13.47
C GLN A 18 8.14 -12.32 -12.71
N GLN A 19 7.69 -13.47 -12.24
CA GLN A 19 6.46 -13.58 -11.46
C GLN A 19 6.57 -12.82 -10.13
N ALA A 20 7.69 -12.92 -9.44
CA ALA A 20 7.89 -12.22 -8.19
C ALA A 20 7.82 -10.69 -8.37
N ASN A 21 8.36 -10.16 -9.46
CA ASN A 21 8.34 -8.73 -9.73
C ASN A 21 6.92 -8.22 -10.04
N ALA A 22 6.09 -9.02 -10.70
CA ALA A 22 4.74 -8.65 -11.05
C ALA A 22 3.86 -8.41 -9.81
N GLU A 23 4.08 -9.15 -8.72
CA GLU A 23 3.30 -9.02 -7.50
C GLU A 23 3.51 -7.69 -6.79
N ASN A 24 4.64 -7.03 -7.02
CA ASN A 24 5.00 -5.78 -6.37
C ASN A 24 4.85 -4.56 -7.29
N ALA A 25 4.13 -4.70 -8.40
CA ALA A 25 3.92 -3.58 -9.32
C ALA A 25 3.09 -2.48 -8.66
N PRO A 26 3.44 -1.19 -8.86
CA PRO A 26 2.66 -0.08 -8.31
C PRO A 26 1.25 -0.03 -8.89
N ARG A 27 0.30 0.41 -8.08
CA ARG A 27 -1.06 0.67 -8.54
C ARG A 27 -1.14 2.07 -9.12
N SER A 28 -2.07 2.26 -10.05
CA SER A 28 -2.34 3.58 -10.62
C SER A 28 -3.65 4.13 -10.08
N ILE A 29 -3.63 5.37 -9.64
CA ILE A 29 -4.83 6.06 -9.14
C ILE A 29 -4.94 7.43 -9.80
N ALA A 30 -6.17 7.86 -10.01
CA ALA A 30 -6.49 9.19 -10.54
C ALA A 30 -7.25 9.95 -9.48
N LEU A 31 -6.82 11.17 -9.19
CA LEU A 31 -7.37 12.00 -8.12
C LEU A 31 -7.66 13.40 -8.66
N LYS A 32 -8.71 13.99 -8.16
CA LYS A 32 -9.17 15.32 -8.58
C LYS A 32 -9.01 16.31 -7.45
N ASN A 33 -8.72 17.54 -7.80
CA ASN A 33 -8.58 18.63 -6.82
C ASN A 33 -9.78 18.66 -5.87
N GLY A 34 -9.50 18.75 -4.57
CA GLY A 34 -10.53 18.80 -3.53
C GLY A 34 -11.01 17.44 -3.04
N GLU A 35 -10.57 16.34 -3.64
CA GLU A 35 -10.97 15.00 -3.20
C GLU A 35 -10.22 14.53 -1.98
N SER A 36 -10.91 13.74 -1.17
CA SER A 36 -10.34 12.97 -0.08
C SER A 36 -10.71 11.52 -0.32
N VAL A 37 -9.72 10.65 -0.45
CA VAL A 37 -9.93 9.27 -0.87
C VAL A 37 -9.34 8.30 0.16
N ASP A 38 -10.12 7.30 0.51
CA ASP A 38 -9.65 6.20 1.35
C ASP A 38 -8.81 5.27 0.47
N LEU A 39 -7.52 5.19 0.77
CA LEU A 39 -6.58 4.49 -0.09
C LEU A 39 -6.47 3.02 0.25
N LEU A 40 -6.25 2.70 1.51
CA LEU A 40 -6.19 1.31 1.96
C LEU A 40 -6.39 1.20 3.47
N PRO A 41 -6.95 0.08 3.93
CA PRO A 41 -7.03 -0.19 5.35
C PRO A 41 -5.70 -0.66 5.90
N VAL A 42 -5.42 -0.34 7.15
CA VAL A 42 -4.21 -0.77 7.85
C VAL A 42 -4.59 -1.38 9.19
N PHE A 43 -4.07 -2.56 9.46
CA PHE A 43 -4.40 -3.27 10.68
C PHE A 43 -3.34 -4.34 11.02
N GLY A 44 -3.36 -4.83 12.24
CA GLY A 44 -2.61 -5.99 12.66
C GLY A 44 -3.58 -6.96 13.33
N GLU A 45 -3.66 -8.18 12.84
CA GLU A 45 -4.64 -9.15 13.30
C GLU A 45 -3.99 -10.44 13.76
N LYS A 46 -4.49 -10.98 14.87
CA LYS A 46 -4.16 -12.32 15.35
C LYS A 46 -5.40 -12.89 16.03
N ASN A 47 -5.85 -14.07 15.58
CA ASN A 47 -7.05 -14.71 16.12
C ASN A 47 -8.28 -13.79 16.07
N CYS A 48 -8.45 -13.07 14.95
CA CYS A 48 -9.56 -12.14 14.71
C CYS A 48 -9.62 -10.97 15.67
N ARG A 49 -8.49 -10.62 16.30
CA ARG A 49 -8.38 -9.49 17.21
C ARG A 49 -7.24 -8.58 16.76
N SER A 50 -7.36 -7.30 17.08
CA SER A 50 -6.30 -6.35 16.83
C SER A 50 -5.14 -6.58 17.79
N ILE A 51 -3.92 -6.64 17.23
CA ILE A 51 -2.69 -6.71 18.02
C ILE A 51 -2.01 -5.34 18.13
N LEU A 52 -2.62 -4.30 17.58
CA LEU A 52 -2.05 -2.96 17.60
C LEU A 52 -2.19 -2.33 18.98
N THR A 53 -1.14 -1.63 19.41
CA THR A 53 -1.16 -0.86 20.66
C THR A 53 -1.55 0.59 20.40
N GLU A 54 -1.48 1.04 19.13
CA GLU A 54 -1.90 2.37 18.73
C GLU A 54 -2.27 2.36 17.25
N THR A 55 -2.93 3.43 16.79
CA THR A 55 -3.24 3.58 15.37
C THR A 55 -1.95 3.66 14.56
N PRO A 56 -1.85 2.91 13.45
CA PRO A 56 -0.65 2.98 12.61
C PRO A 56 -0.37 4.39 12.13
N LYS A 57 0.90 4.69 11.89
CA LYS A 57 1.35 5.98 11.40
C LYS A 57 1.89 5.84 9.99
N VAL A 58 1.78 6.92 9.21
CA VAL A 58 2.28 6.95 7.85
C VAL A 58 3.48 7.89 7.77
N GLU A 59 4.49 7.46 7.01
CA GLU A 59 5.64 8.29 6.68
C GLU A 59 5.73 8.39 5.17
N VAL A 60 5.57 9.60 4.63
CA VAL A 60 5.64 9.84 3.19
C VAL A 60 7.10 9.95 2.78
N LEU A 61 7.51 9.11 1.82
CA LEU A 61 8.87 9.10 1.27
C LEU A 61 8.97 9.92 -0.01
N GLU A 62 7.89 9.90 -0.81
CA GLU A 62 7.84 10.62 -2.07
C GLU A 62 6.38 10.94 -2.38
N ALA A 63 6.08 12.18 -2.72
CA ALA A 63 4.74 12.58 -3.13
C ALA A 63 4.75 13.92 -3.86
N PRO A 64 3.81 14.14 -4.80
CA PRO A 64 3.56 15.47 -5.31
C PRO A 64 3.13 16.40 -4.15
N PRO A 65 3.51 17.69 -4.17
CA PRO A 65 3.18 18.60 -3.08
C PRO A 65 1.70 18.83 -2.87
N GLU A 66 0.87 18.55 -3.86
CA GLU A 66 -0.58 18.67 -3.77
C GLU A 66 -1.24 17.60 -2.90
N LEU A 67 -0.52 16.53 -2.56
CA LEU A 67 -1.05 15.43 -1.78
C LEU A 67 -0.71 15.55 -0.30
N LYS A 68 -1.71 15.25 0.52
CA LYS A 68 -1.53 15.08 1.96
C LYS A 68 -1.99 13.68 2.33
N VAL A 69 -1.16 12.94 3.05
CA VAL A 69 -1.45 11.56 3.44
C VAL A 69 -1.57 11.48 4.95
N THR A 70 -2.68 10.94 5.42
CA THR A 70 -2.95 10.80 6.85
C THR A 70 -3.52 9.41 7.12
N VAL A 71 -3.59 9.03 8.40
CA VAL A 71 -4.26 7.81 8.83
C VAL A 71 -5.42 8.21 9.73
N ARG A 72 -6.61 7.73 9.37
CA ARG A 72 -7.81 7.90 10.20
C ARG A 72 -8.02 6.63 11.01
N GLU A 73 -8.18 6.77 12.32
CA GLU A 73 -8.53 5.63 13.16
C GLU A 73 -9.94 5.13 12.79
N GLU A 74 -10.06 3.82 12.58
CA GLU A 74 -11.31 3.25 12.14
C GLU A 74 -11.34 1.74 12.42
N MET A 75 -12.52 1.22 12.67
CA MET A 75 -12.71 -0.23 12.74
C MET A 75 -12.69 -0.78 11.32
N VAL A 76 -11.88 -1.80 11.07
CA VAL A 76 -11.69 -2.36 9.74
C VAL A 76 -11.91 -3.87 9.74
N ALA A 77 -12.31 -4.39 8.59
CA ALA A 77 -12.53 -5.82 8.42
C ALA A 77 -11.21 -6.52 8.15
N PRO A 78 -10.82 -7.51 8.97
CA PRO A 78 -9.63 -8.32 8.66
C PRO A 78 -9.86 -9.14 7.39
N ARG A 79 -8.79 -9.41 6.65
CA ARG A 79 -8.89 -10.15 5.39
C ARG A 79 -8.88 -11.67 5.59
N ARG A 80 -9.50 -12.16 6.66
CA ARG A 80 -9.61 -13.60 6.90
C ARG A 80 -11.07 -13.98 6.90
N ALA A 81 -11.40 -14.99 6.12
CA ALA A 81 -12.78 -15.46 6.00
C ALA A 81 -13.38 -15.89 7.36
N ALA A 82 -12.54 -16.38 8.27
CA ALA A 82 -12.99 -16.82 9.59
C ALA A 82 -13.33 -15.64 10.52
N CYS A 83 -12.86 -14.43 10.21
CA CYS A 83 -13.12 -13.28 11.07
C CYS A 83 -14.36 -12.54 10.60
N LYS A 84 -15.38 -12.49 11.44
CA LYS A 84 -16.67 -11.88 11.11
C LYS A 84 -16.78 -10.44 11.58
N ASP A 85 -16.06 -10.07 12.64
CA ASP A 85 -16.17 -8.75 13.25
C ASP A 85 -15.05 -7.84 12.77
N LYS A 86 -15.34 -6.54 12.74
CA LYS A 86 -14.32 -5.53 12.50
C LYS A 86 -13.44 -5.38 13.73
N ILE A 87 -12.17 -4.98 13.48
CA ILE A 87 -11.19 -4.77 14.54
C ILE A 87 -10.62 -3.36 14.44
N LYS A 88 -10.01 -2.88 15.53
CA LYS A 88 -9.36 -1.58 15.54
C LYS A 88 -8.19 -1.55 14.56
N GLY A 89 -8.15 -0.53 13.75
CA GLY A 89 -7.09 -0.29 12.78
C GLY A 89 -7.18 1.13 12.32
N GLY A 90 -6.94 1.35 11.03
CA GLY A 90 -7.04 2.66 10.43
C GLY A 90 -7.23 2.56 8.94
N VAL A 91 -7.40 3.73 8.33
CA VAL A 91 -7.49 3.86 6.88
C VAL A 91 -6.52 4.95 6.47
N VAL A 92 -5.67 4.64 5.49
CA VAL A 92 -4.79 5.66 4.90
C VAL A 92 -5.63 6.51 3.97
N VAL A 93 -5.64 7.81 4.21
CA VAL A 93 -6.45 8.79 3.48
C VAL A 93 -5.53 9.74 2.74
N VAL A 94 -5.82 9.98 1.46
CA VAL A 94 -5.12 10.95 0.64
C VAL A 94 -6.06 12.11 0.35
N THR A 95 -5.60 13.33 0.63
CA THR A 95 -6.35 14.56 0.34
C THR A 95 -5.59 15.34 -0.72
N VAL A 96 -6.31 15.88 -1.69
CA VAL A 96 -5.74 16.57 -2.85
C VAL A 96 -6.17 18.04 -2.85
N ASN A 97 -5.20 18.94 -2.88
CA ASN A 97 -5.49 20.39 -2.90
C ASN A 97 -4.56 21.13 -3.86
N GLU A 98 -5.06 22.21 -4.42
CA GLU A 98 -4.28 23.14 -5.23
C GLU A 98 -3.67 22.53 -6.50
N VAL A 99 -4.41 21.67 -7.16
CA VAL A 99 -4.00 21.14 -8.46
C VAL A 99 -4.38 22.18 -9.52
N LYS A 100 -3.37 22.80 -10.12
CA LYS A 100 -3.56 23.85 -11.13
C LYS A 100 -3.62 23.30 -12.55
N ALA A 101 -2.93 22.21 -12.81
CA ALA A 101 -2.88 21.57 -14.11
C ALA A 101 -2.73 20.06 -13.92
N ARG A 102 -3.09 19.29 -14.92
CA ARG A 102 -2.92 17.84 -14.88
C ARG A 102 -1.45 17.51 -14.57
N THR A 103 -1.23 16.71 -13.56
CA THR A 103 0.10 16.37 -13.05
C THR A 103 0.21 14.87 -12.85
N GLU A 104 1.34 14.30 -13.23
CA GLU A 104 1.63 12.89 -12.96
C GLU A 104 2.81 12.80 -11.99
N GLY A 105 2.76 11.82 -11.10
CA GLY A 105 3.83 11.61 -10.13
C GLY A 105 3.72 10.29 -9.44
N LYS A 106 4.56 10.10 -8.44
CA LYS A 106 4.55 8.90 -7.60
C LYS A 106 4.26 9.27 -6.17
N LEU A 107 3.46 8.43 -5.53
CA LEU A 107 3.24 8.47 -4.10
C LEU A 107 3.84 7.21 -3.49
N THR A 108 4.85 7.38 -2.64
CA THR A 108 5.47 6.27 -1.90
C THR A 108 5.45 6.60 -0.42
N PHE A 109 4.96 5.68 0.38
CA PHE A 109 4.91 5.87 1.82
C PHE A 109 5.11 4.55 2.55
N ARG A 110 5.51 4.65 3.81
CA ARG A 110 5.58 3.53 4.73
C ARG A 110 4.48 3.64 5.76
N VAL A 111 3.91 2.51 6.14
CA VAL A 111 3.00 2.43 7.27
C VAL A 111 3.75 1.75 8.41
N LYS A 112 3.78 2.39 9.56
CA LYS A 112 4.46 1.91 10.75
C LYS A 112 3.45 1.40 11.76
N TYR A 113 3.60 0.13 12.15
CA TYR A 113 2.69 -0.54 13.07
C TYR A 113 3.42 -0.82 14.38
N LYS A 114 2.81 -0.42 15.49
CA LYS A 114 3.24 -0.84 16.81
C LYS A 114 2.26 -1.86 17.36
N GLY A 115 2.76 -3.03 17.65
CA GLY A 115 1.92 -4.13 18.08
C GLY A 115 2.45 -4.83 19.31
N LYS A 116 1.59 -5.63 19.91
CA LYS A 116 1.95 -6.44 21.09
C LYS A 116 3.05 -7.45 20.76
N ASP A 117 3.10 -7.89 19.50
CA ASP A 117 4.10 -8.86 19.04
C ASP A 117 5.35 -8.19 18.46
N GLY A 118 5.48 -6.88 18.60
CA GLY A 118 6.58 -6.09 18.06
C GLY A 118 6.17 -5.11 16.99
N ASP A 119 7.13 -4.33 16.54
CA ASP A 119 6.90 -3.30 15.52
C ASP A 119 7.19 -3.85 14.14
N ARG A 120 6.45 -3.34 13.14
CA ARG A 120 6.69 -3.70 11.74
C ARG A 120 6.37 -2.52 10.84
N GLN A 121 6.78 -2.63 9.57
CA GLN A 121 6.51 -1.61 8.56
C GLN A 121 6.12 -2.28 7.25
N THR A 122 5.29 -1.59 6.48
CA THR A 122 4.99 -1.95 5.10
C THR A 122 5.23 -0.74 4.21
N ALA A 123 5.63 -0.96 2.97
CA ALA A 123 5.85 0.13 2.00
C ALA A 123 4.88 -0.01 0.84
N HIS A 124 4.40 1.13 0.35
CA HIS A 124 3.41 1.18 -0.72
C HIS A 124 3.77 2.25 -1.73
N THR A 125 3.62 1.94 -3.01
CA THR A 125 3.86 2.89 -4.09
C THR A 125 2.67 2.92 -5.02
N PHE A 126 2.26 4.14 -5.38
CA PHE A 126 1.16 4.38 -6.32
C PHE A 126 1.64 5.35 -7.39
N ASN A 127 1.29 5.07 -8.65
CA ASN A 127 1.41 6.06 -9.72
C ASN A 127 0.15 6.93 -9.64
N VAL A 128 0.31 8.23 -9.53
CA VAL A 128 -0.82 9.14 -9.35
C VAL A 128 -0.94 10.09 -10.53
N THR A 129 -2.17 10.31 -10.97
CA THR A 129 -2.51 11.36 -11.92
C THR A 129 -3.45 12.31 -11.22
N LEU A 130 -3.08 13.59 -11.18
CA LEU A 130 -3.85 14.64 -10.51
C LEU A 130 -4.52 15.51 -11.54
N PHE A 131 -5.78 15.81 -11.33
CA PHE A 131 -6.57 16.66 -12.21
C PHE A 131 -7.05 17.91 -11.49
N PRO A 132 -7.07 19.08 -12.18
CA PRO A 132 -7.71 20.26 -11.63
C PRO A 132 -9.21 20.03 -11.48
N GLY A 133 -9.82 20.73 -10.56
CA GLY A 133 -11.22 20.55 -10.19
C GLY A 133 -12.27 20.77 -11.26
#